data_d0fba59dc5f03a79ae53c60f16e9e495
#
_entry.id   d0fba59dc5f03a79ae53c60f16e9e495
#
_cell.length_a   1.000
_cell.length_b   1.000
_cell.length_c   1.000
_cell.angle_alpha   90.00
_cell.angle_beta   90.00
_cell.angle_gamma   90.00
#
_symmetry.space_group_name_H-M   'P 1'
#
loop_
_entity.id
_entity.type
_entity.pdbx_description
1 polymer ?
#
loop_
_entity_poly.entity_id
_entity_poly.type
_entity_poly.pdbx_seq_one_letter_code
_entity_poly.pdbx_strand_id
1 'polypeptide(L)'
;MNAMNFLKSLVFCFFLTTLTTSYSQENQKPNILFISVDDLKPSIGSFGDEFAVTPNIDELSKDATVFLNNQNQLAICAASRVSFLTGLRPDKTKVWDLKTKMRDVNPEVLTLPEHFKNNGYQTIGVGKIYDPRAVDGGRDRRSWSVPFVTQNQLTFSDGYSFPSGGFYQGKENRAVRAKLRQEAIDKGVNNLNKYESDRFKPPYENADVPDGAYMDGAIANRAVELLDQMDTTKPFFLAVGFLRPHLPFNAPTKYWNLYKEEEVQLAEFQTKSKNPV
;
A
#
# COMPACT_ATOMS: atom_id res chain seq x y z
N MET A 1 -26.75 -61.60 33.59
CA MET A 1 -26.67 -60.23 33.12
C MET A 1 -27.60 -60.13 31.90
N ASN A 2 -28.74 -59.45 32.01
CA ASN A 2 -29.78 -59.48 30.98
C ASN A 2 -29.30 -58.77 29.71
N ALA A 3 -29.54 -59.37 28.52
CA ALA A 3 -29.16 -58.83 27.20
C ALA A 3 -29.61 -57.37 27.02
N MET A 4 -30.70 -56.95 27.63
CA MET A 4 -31.26 -55.61 27.64
C MET A 4 -30.37 -54.60 28.37
N ASN A 5 -29.66 -54.98 29.43
CA ASN A 5 -28.75 -54.11 30.17
C ASN A 5 -27.39 -53.98 29.41
N PHE A 6 -27.00 -55.02 28.71
CA PHE A 6 -25.81 -54.98 27.83
C PHE A 6 -26.03 -54.05 26.65
N LEU A 7 -27.20 -54.12 26.01
CA LEU A 7 -27.59 -53.25 24.89
C LEU A 7 -27.67 -51.77 25.32
N LYS A 8 -28.21 -51.48 26.50
CA LYS A 8 -28.25 -50.10 27.05
C LYS A 8 -26.86 -49.54 27.34
N SER A 9 -25.96 -50.34 27.87
CA SER A 9 -24.56 -49.97 28.10
C SER A 9 -23.81 -49.70 26.78
N LEU A 10 -24.06 -50.52 25.75
CA LEU A 10 -23.45 -50.36 24.43
C LEU A 10 -23.90 -49.05 23.73
N VAL A 11 -25.22 -48.75 23.82
CA VAL A 11 -25.79 -47.50 23.26
C VAL A 11 -25.26 -46.29 24.03
N PHE A 12 -25.11 -46.37 25.35
CA PHE A 12 -24.60 -45.28 26.19
C PHE A 12 -23.12 -45.02 25.88
N CYS A 13 -22.30 -46.07 25.71
CA CYS A 13 -20.89 -45.93 25.27
C CYS A 13 -20.77 -45.34 23.86
N PHE A 14 -21.65 -45.73 22.93
CA PHE A 14 -21.67 -45.15 21.57
C PHE A 14 -22.05 -43.67 21.56
N PHE A 15 -22.98 -43.26 22.42
CA PHE A 15 -23.36 -41.84 22.59
C PHE A 15 -22.22 -41.02 23.25
N LEU A 16 -21.45 -41.58 24.16
CA LEU A 16 -20.29 -40.91 24.77
C LEU A 16 -19.13 -40.70 23.77
N THR A 17 -18.93 -41.65 22.85
CA THR A 17 -17.85 -41.54 21.86
C THR A 17 -18.17 -40.54 20.73
N THR A 18 -19.46 -40.27 20.46
CA THR A 18 -19.87 -39.24 19.49
C THR A 18 -19.77 -37.82 20.03
N LEU A 19 -19.77 -37.65 21.36
CA LEU A 19 -19.67 -36.34 22.02
C LEU A 19 -18.23 -35.79 22.09
N THR A 20 -17.19 -36.62 21.83
CA THR A 20 -15.79 -36.21 21.95
C THR A 20 -15.15 -35.79 20.63
N THR A 21 -15.87 -35.82 19.51
CA THR A 21 -15.37 -35.35 18.22
C THR A 21 -15.90 -33.96 17.82
N SER A 22 -16.37 -33.17 18.76
CA SER A 22 -16.39 -31.71 18.54
C SER A 22 -14.94 -31.24 18.58
N TYR A 23 -14.20 -31.51 17.50
CA TYR A 23 -13.01 -30.74 17.22
C TYR A 23 -13.46 -29.29 17.20
N SER A 24 -13.13 -28.55 18.24
CA SER A 24 -13.03 -27.11 18.17
C SER A 24 -12.08 -26.86 17.00
N GLN A 25 -12.64 -26.53 15.85
CA GLN A 25 -11.88 -25.94 14.78
C GLN A 25 -11.34 -24.68 15.42
N GLU A 26 -10.10 -24.74 15.90
CA GLU A 26 -9.39 -23.58 16.38
C GLU A 26 -9.52 -22.59 15.24
N ASN A 27 -10.30 -21.52 15.44
CA ASN A 27 -10.54 -20.51 14.43
C ASN A 27 -9.17 -19.91 14.09
N GLN A 28 -8.48 -20.53 13.11
CA GLN A 28 -7.21 -20.01 12.65
C GLN A 28 -7.46 -18.60 12.17
N LYS A 29 -6.84 -17.66 12.84
CA LYS A 29 -6.91 -16.25 12.46
C LYS A 29 -6.42 -16.11 11.02
N PRO A 30 -7.20 -15.49 10.11
CA PRO A 30 -6.79 -15.36 8.72
C PRO A 30 -5.56 -14.47 8.57
N ASN A 31 -4.73 -14.76 7.60
CA ASN A 31 -3.67 -13.85 7.17
C ASN A 31 -4.29 -12.64 6.47
N ILE A 32 -3.72 -11.46 6.68
CA ILE A 32 -4.21 -10.20 6.11
C ILE A 32 -3.12 -9.60 5.20
N LEU A 33 -3.45 -9.44 3.93
CA LEU A 33 -2.68 -8.62 3.00
C LEU A 33 -3.46 -7.32 2.75
N PHE A 34 -2.90 -6.21 3.25
CA PHE A 34 -3.48 -4.88 3.10
C PHE A 34 -2.71 -4.10 2.03
N ILE A 35 -3.32 -3.87 0.87
CA ILE A 35 -2.71 -3.12 -0.23
C ILE A 35 -3.35 -1.74 -0.32
N SER A 36 -2.53 -0.68 -0.26
CA SER A 36 -2.97 0.69 -0.48
C SER A 36 -2.27 1.29 -1.71
N VAL A 37 -3.01 2.07 -2.49
CA VAL A 37 -2.51 2.73 -3.71
C VAL A 37 -2.73 4.23 -3.55
N ASP A 38 -1.67 5.02 -3.76
CA ASP A 38 -1.71 6.47 -3.52
C ASP A 38 -2.33 7.21 -4.70
N ASP A 39 -3.26 8.13 -4.43
CA ASP A 39 -3.98 8.96 -5.40
C ASP A 39 -4.73 8.16 -6.50
N LEU A 40 -5.08 6.90 -6.25
CA LEU A 40 -5.86 6.09 -7.17
C LEU A 40 -7.32 6.58 -7.19
N LYS A 41 -7.78 7.02 -8.36
CA LYS A 41 -9.20 7.19 -8.64
C LYS A 41 -9.80 5.88 -9.18
N PRO A 42 -11.14 5.72 -9.24
CA PRO A 42 -11.78 4.47 -9.64
C PRO A 42 -11.67 4.17 -11.16
N SER A 43 -10.49 4.38 -11.74
CA SER A 43 -10.16 3.94 -13.12
C SER A 43 -9.65 2.51 -13.08
N ILE A 44 -10.57 1.56 -12.87
CA ILE A 44 -10.33 0.12 -12.73
C ILE A 44 -11.49 -0.60 -13.44
N GLY A 45 -11.18 -1.67 -14.19
CA GLY A 45 -12.18 -2.42 -14.94
C GLY A 45 -13.34 -2.93 -14.09
N SER A 46 -13.07 -3.51 -12.91
CA SER A 46 -14.08 -3.97 -11.97
C SER A 46 -14.96 -2.86 -11.36
N PHE A 47 -14.62 -1.60 -11.57
CA PHE A 47 -15.43 -0.43 -11.18
C PHE A 47 -16.24 0.13 -12.36
N GLY A 48 -16.17 -0.53 -13.54
CA GLY A 48 -16.89 -0.14 -14.75
C GLY A 48 -16.11 0.80 -15.67
N ASP A 49 -14.80 0.98 -15.48
CA ASP A 49 -13.96 1.71 -16.41
C ASP A 49 -13.56 0.76 -17.58
N GLU A 50 -14.16 0.96 -18.75
CA GLU A 50 -13.92 0.13 -19.93
C GLU A 50 -12.57 0.41 -20.61
N PHE A 51 -11.94 1.54 -20.30
CA PHE A 51 -10.66 1.91 -20.87
C PHE A 51 -9.48 1.38 -20.03
N ALA A 52 -9.67 1.19 -18.73
CA ALA A 52 -8.61 0.72 -17.84
C ALA A 52 -8.25 -0.76 -18.07
N VAL A 53 -6.97 -1.04 -18.26
CA VAL A 53 -6.43 -2.40 -18.39
C VAL A 53 -5.90 -2.87 -17.04
N THR A 54 -6.76 -3.56 -16.26
CA THR A 54 -6.47 -3.96 -14.86
C THR A 54 -6.72 -5.46 -14.62
N PRO A 55 -6.15 -6.38 -15.44
CA PRO A 55 -6.57 -7.79 -15.48
C PRO A 55 -6.40 -8.51 -14.15
N ASN A 56 -5.36 -8.22 -13.36
CA ASN A 56 -5.13 -8.89 -12.08
C ASN A 56 -6.11 -8.42 -10.99
N ILE A 57 -6.46 -7.13 -10.98
CA ILE A 57 -7.46 -6.59 -10.04
C ILE A 57 -8.84 -7.10 -10.43
N ASP A 58 -9.14 -7.13 -11.73
CA ASP A 58 -10.41 -7.61 -12.25
C ASP A 58 -10.60 -9.11 -11.97
N GLU A 59 -9.55 -9.91 -12.09
CA GLU A 59 -9.60 -11.33 -11.72
C GLU A 59 -9.86 -11.51 -10.22
N LEU A 60 -9.13 -10.80 -9.36
CA LEU A 60 -9.35 -10.83 -7.92
C LEU A 60 -10.78 -10.41 -7.54
N SER A 61 -11.36 -9.46 -8.26
CA SER A 61 -12.70 -8.93 -7.98
C SER A 61 -13.82 -9.95 -8.20
N LYS A 62 -13.59 -11.00 -8.99
CA LYS A 62 -14.60 -12.04 -9.25
C LYS A 62 -14.97 -12.82 -7.99
N ASP A 63 -14.02 -13.00 -7.07
CA ASP A 63 -14.19 -13.72 -5.82
C ASP A 63 -14.18 -12.79 -4.60
N ALA A 64 -14.33 -11.48 -4.81
CA ALA A 64 -14.23 -10.46 -3.78
C ALA A 64 -15.49 -9.60 -3.67
N THR A 65 -15.65 -8.93 -2.52
CA THR A 65 -16.65 -7.87 -2.38
C THR A 65 -16.08 -6.55 -2.90
N VAL A 66 -16.71 -5.99 -3.93
CA VAL A 66 -16.32 -4.71 -4.53
C VAL A 66 -17.18 -3.58 -3.96
N PHE A 67 -16.54 -2.56 -3.37
CA PHE A 67 -17.22 -1.39 -2.80
C PHE A 67 -17.15 -0.20 -3.77
N LEU A 68 -18.16 -0.04 -4.60
CA LEU A 68 -18.20 1.01 -5.65
C LEU A 68 -18.31 2.43 -5.11
N ASN A 69 -18.81 2.59 -3.88
CA ASN A 69 -19.06 3.88 -3.23
C ASN A 69 -18.14 4.15 -2.04
N ASN A 70 -16.95 3.58 -2.05
CA ASN A 70 -15.97 3.85 -1.01
C ASN A 70 -15.31 5.22 -1.25
N GLN A 71 -15.32 6.08 -0.23
CA GLN A 71 -14.79 7.45 -0.33
C GLN A 71 -13.78 7.70 0.78
N ASN A 72 -12.71 8.45 0.44
CA ASN A 72 -11.78 8.92 1.44
C ASN A 72 -12.40 10.03 2.32
N GLN A 73 -11.87 10.24 3.51
CA GLN A 73 -12.39 11.25 4.43
C GLN A 73 -11.90 12.66 4.10
N LEU A 74 -10.74 12.79 3.46
CA LEU A 74 -10.17 14.06 3.02
C LEU A 74 -9.14 13.78 1.91
N ALA A 75 -9.19 14.53 0.81
CA ALA A 75 -8.30 14.37 -0.35
C ALA A 75 -6.88 14.95 -0.09
N ILE A 76 -6.29 14.57 1.04
CA ILE A 76 -4.91 14.91 1.46
C ILE A 76 -4.27 13.63 2.01
N CYS A 77 -3.14 13.21 1.45
CA CYS A 77 -2.48 11.92 1.77
C CYS A 77 -2.37 11.65 3.28
N ALA A 78 -1.88 12.61 4.07
CA ALA A 78 -1.71 12.44 5.51
C ALA A 78 -3.04 12.23 6.23
N ALA A 79 -4.01 13.12 6.03
CA ALA A 79 -5.31 13.07 6.68
C ALA A 79 -6.09 11.80 6.28
N SER A 80 -6.10 11.46 4.98
CA SER A 80 -6.74 10.25 4.47
C SER A 80 -6.14 8.99 5.09
N ARG A 81 -4.80 8.87 5.10
CA ARG A 81 -4.10 7.70 5.63
C ARG A 81 -4.26 7.55 7.13
N VAL A 82 -4.16 8.64 7.87
CA VAL A 82 -4.46 8.61 9.32
C VAL A 82 -5.90 8.18 9.55
N SER A 83 -6.85 8.65 8.75
CA SER A 83 -8.26 8.27 8.90
C SER A 83 -8.51 6.79 8.66
N PHE A 84 -8.06 6.21 7.55
CA PHE A 84 -8.33 4.79 7.29
C PHE A 84 -7.52 3.85 8.19
N LEU A 85 -6.32 4.28 8.66
CA LEU A 85 -5.50 3.48 9.57
C LEU A 85 -5.95 3.55 11.03
N THR A 86 -6.78 4.53 11.40
CA THR A 86 -7.33 4.66 12.76
C THR A 86 -8.83 4.42 12.84
N GLY A 87 -9.53 4.38 11.70
CA GLY A 87 -10.99 4.35 11.65
C GLY A 87 -11.64 5.66 12.11
N LEU A 88 -10.88 6.74 12.27
CA LEU A 88 -11.35 8.02 12.79
C LEU A 88 -11.34 9.10 11.71
N ARG A 89 -12.37 9.95 11.72
CA ARG A 89 -12.43 11.10 10.82
C ARG A 89 -11.42 12.18 11.20
N PRO A 90 -11.01 13.06 10.27
CA PRO A 90 -10.10 14.17 10.54
C PRO A 90 -10.58 15.09 11.67
N ASP A 91 -11.89 15.28 11.83
CA ASP A 91 -12.49 16.01 12.96
C ASP A 91 -12.05 15.47 14.33
N LYS A 92 -11.88 14.14 14.41
CA LYS A 92 -11.45 13.46 15.63
C LYS A 92 -9.93 13.39 15.73
N THR A 93 -9.24 13.03 14.64
CA THR A 93 -7.79 12.90 14.64
C THR A 93 -7.06 14.23 14.68
N LYS A 94 -7.71 15.34 14.30
CA LYS A 94 -7.12 16.67 14.14
C LYS A 94 -5.97 16.76 13.15
N VAL A 95 -5.82 15.75 12.28
CA VAL A 95 -4.85 15.75 11.19
C VAL A 95 -5.58 16.17 9.91
N TRP A 96 -5.39 17.43 9.51
CA TRP A 96 -6.03 18.05 8.36
C TRP A 96 -5.05 18.40 7.24
N ASP A 97 -3.77 18.32 7.51
CA ASP A 97 -2.71 18.84 6.67
C ASP A 97 -1.56 17.80 6.50
N LEU A 98 -0.48 18.25 5.88
CA LEU A 98 0.72 17.47 5.65
C LEU A 98 1.84 17.72 6.69
N LYS A 99 1.55 18.41 7.80
CA LYS A 99 2.54 18.83 8.81
C LYS A 99 2.24 18.26 10.19
N THR A 100 0.95 18.13 10.52
CA THR A 100 0.51 17.63 11.83
C THR A 100 0.83 16.16 11.97
N LYS A 101 1.65 15.81 12.94
CA LYS A 101 1.96 14.42 13.24
C LYS A 101 0.86 13.79 14.09
N MET A 102 0.41 12.62 13.65
CA MET A 102 -0.68 11.88 14.29
C MET A 102 -0.43 11.66 15.79
N ARG A 103 0.77 11.24 16.17
CA ARG A 103 1.09 10.91 17.57
C ARG A 103 1.26 12.14 18.46
N ASP A 104 1.57 13.31 17.90
CA ASP A 104 1.67 14.55 18.69
C ASP A 104 0.28 15.02 19.19
N VAL A 105 -0.75 14.80 18.38
CA VAL A 105 -2.14 15.21 18.68
C VAL A 105 -3.02 14.06 19.19
N ASN A 106 -2.62 12.82 18.96
CA ASN A 106 -3.32 11.61 19.41
C ASN A 106 -2.29 10.55 19.86
N PRO A 107 -1.61 10.73 20.99
CA PRO A 107 -0.50 9.86 21.43
C PRO A 107 -0.94 8.41 21.63
N GLU A 108 -2.18 8.18 22.06
CA GLU A 108 -2.70 6.85 22.39
C GLU A 108 -3.67 6.28 21.35
N VAL A 109 -3.80 6.91 20.17
CA VAL A 109 -4.69 6.38 19.14
C VAL A 109 -4.22 4.99 18.69
N LEU A 110 -5.15 4.04 18.68
CA LEU A 110 -4.89 2.69 18.16
C LEU A 110 -5.00 2.69 16.64
N THR A 111 -3.95 2.22 15.98
CA THR A 111 -3.94 2.07 14.52
C THR A 111 -4.32 0.65 14.10
N LEU A 112 -4.79 0.49 12.87
CA LEU A 112 -5.17 -0.83 12.32
C LEU A 112 -4.03 -1.86 12.45
N PRO A 113 -2.78 -1.59 12.01
CA PRO A 113 -1.69 -2.55 12.21
C PRO A 113 -1.38 -2.78 13.71
N GLU A 114 -1.42 -1.74 14.55
CA GLU A 114 -1.22 -1.89 15.99
C GLU A 114 -2.30 -2.76 16.64
N HIS A 115 -3.55 -2.65 16.18
CA HIS A 115 -4.64 -3.53 16.62
C HIS A 115 -4.33 -5.00 16.31
N PHE A 116 -3.93 -5.30 15.07
CA PHE A 116 -3.54 -6.67 14.70
C PHE A 116 -2.35 -7.17 15.51
N LYS A 117 -1.32 -6.34 15.69
CA LYS A 117 -0.15 -6.64 16.53
C LYS A 117 -0.57 -7.02 17.96
N ASN A 118 -1.44 -6.23 18.57
CA ASN A 118 -1.93 -6.48 19.94
C ASN A 118 -2.79 -7.76 20.04
N ASN A 119 -3.28 -8.26 18.92
CA ASN A 119 -4.02 -9.50 18.81
C ASN A 119 -3.16 -10.69 18.32
N GLY A 120 -1.84 -10.60 18.41
CA GLY A 120 -0.90 -11.70 18.16
C GLY A 120 -0.52 -11.91 16.69
N TYR A 121 -0.83 -10.96 15.82
CA TYR A 121 -0.36 -10.99 14.44
C TYR A 121 1.09 -10.52 14.32
N GLN A 122 1.82 -11.11 13.39
CA GLN A 122 3.06 -10.53 12.89
C GLN A 122 2.70 -9.37 11.94
N THR A 123 3.05 -8.12 12.30
CA THR A 123 2.71 -6.94 11.51
C THR A 123 3.93 -6.35 10.83
N ILE A 124 3.89 -6.21 9.52
CA ILE A 124 4.97 -5.70 8.68
C ILE A 124 4.41 -4.68 7.70
N GLY A 125 5.17 -3.63 7.40
CA GLY A 125 4.81 -2.64 6.39
C GLY A 125 5.96 -2.35 5.43
N VAL A 126 5.61 -2.12 4.15
CA VAL A 126 6.53 -1.70 3.08
C VAL A 126 5.87 -0.67 2.18
N GLY A 127 6.64 0.29 1.69
CA GLY A 127 6.14 1.34 0.80
C GLY A 127 5.38 2.46 1.50
N LYS A 128 4.41 3.08 0.83
CA LYS A 128 3.66 4.22 1.37
C LYS A 128 2.39 3.77 2.11
N ILE A 129 2.51 3.38 3.38
CA ILE A 129 1.37 3.07 4.25
C ILE A 129 0.91 4.32 4.99
N TYR A 130 1.82 4.98 5.69
CA TYR A 130 1.62 6.33 6.24
C TYR A 130 2.20 7.39 5.30
N ASP A 131 1.71 8.61 5.40
CA ASP A 131 2.44 9.75 4.86
C ASP A 131 3.62 10.08 5.78
N PRO A 132 4.86 10.16 5.27
CA PRO A 132 6.04 10.37 6.11
C PRO A 132 6.03 11.69 6.90
N ARG A 133 5.20 12.64 6.50
CA ARG A 133 5.03 13.93 7.18
C ARG A 133 4.09 13.86 8.38
N ALA A 134 3.16 12.89 8.38
CA ALA A 134 2.15 12.73 9.43
C ALA A 134 2.59 11.77 10.56
N VAL A 135 3.71 11.08 10.41
CA VAL A 135 4.26 10.13 11.39
C VAL A 135 5.79 10.21 11.42
N ASP A 136 6.41 9.59 12.43
CA ASP A 136 7.87 9.57 12.55
C ASP A 136 8.54 8.80 11.41
N GLY A 137 9.13 9.51 10.47
CA GLY A 137 9.83 8.96 9.30
C GLY A 137 8.99 8.04 8.42
N GLY A 138 7.68 8.25 8.36
CA GLY A 138 6.74 7.47 7.55
C GLY A 138 6.34 6.11 8.14
N ARG A 139 6.68 5.84 9.39
CA ARG A 139 6.69 4.47 9.92
C ARG A 139 5.64 4.18 10.98
N ASP A 140 5.34 5.10 11.89
CA ASP A 140 4.62 4.83 13.14
C ASP A 140 5.09 3.52 13.81
N ARG A 141 6.20 3.57 14.53
CA ARG A 141 6.88 2.38 15.08
C ARG A 141 5.99 1.49 15.94
N ARG A 142 4.98 2.05 16.58
CA ARG A 142 4.02 1.28 17.40
C ARG A 142 3.21 0.29 16.59
N SER A 143 2.95 0.61 15.32
CA SER A 143 2.15 -0.21 14.41
C SER A 143 2.77 -1.58 14.08
N TRP A 144 4.07 -1.75 14.22
CA TRP A 144 4.79 -2.88 13.63
C TRP A 144 5.44 -3.79 14.66
N SER A 145 5.33 -5.10 14.50
CA SER A 145 6.07 -6.12 15.28
C SER A 145 7.42 -6.44 14.67
N VAL A 146 7.55 -6.26 13.35
CA VAL A 146 8.80 -6.34 12.58
C VAL A 146 9.13 -4.93 12.07
N PRO A 147 10.40 -4.50 12.05
CA PRO A 147 10.76 -3.18 11.57
C PRO A 147 10.19 -2.89 10.18
N PHE A 148 9.57 -1.73 10.04
CA PHE A 148 9.04 -1.27 8.76
C PHE A 148 10.14 -1.19 7.70
N VAL A 149 9.90 -1.74 6.51
CA VAL A 149 10.85 -1.72 5.40
C VAL A 149 10.91 -0.34 4.78
N THR A 150 12.05 0.32 4.93
CA THR A 150 12.29 1.66 4.39
C THR A 150 12.74 1.61 2.95
N GLN A 151 12.64 2.74 2.25
CA GLN A 151 13.07 2.86 0.85
C GLN A 151 14.53 2.44 0.60
N ASN A 152 15.42 2.69 1.59
CA ASN A 152 16.83 2.30 1.50
C ASN A 152 17.08 0.79 1.64
N GLN A 153 16.06 0.03 2.01
CA GLN A 153 16.09 -1.42 2.16
C GLN A 153 15.41 -2.14 0.99
N LEU A 154 14.96 -1.39 -0.02
CA LEU A 154 14.41 -1.96 -1.24
C LEU A 154 15.54 -2.32 -2.20
N THR A 155 15.41 -3.48 -2.82
CA THR A 155 16.29 -3.93 -3.90
C THR A 155 15.67 -3.53 -5.24
N PHE A 156 16.41 -2.76 -6.00
CA PHE A 156 16.03 -2.37 -7.35
C PHE A 156 16.66 -3.34 -8.36
N SER A 157 16.13 -3.36 -9.57
CA SER A 157 16.76 -4.10 -10.68
C SER A 157 18.21 -3.61 -10.93
N ASP A 158 19.05 -4.48 -11.45
CA ASP A 158 20.46 -4.19 -11.71
C ASP A 158 20.66 -2.89 -12.51
N GLY A 159 21.58 -2.05 -12.04
CA GLY A 159 21.85 -0.74 -12.64
C GLY A 159 20.90 0.38 -12.22
N TYR A 160 19.91 0.08 -11.34
CA TYR A 160 18.95 1.05 -10.83
C TYR A 160 19.06 1.20 -9.32
N SER A 161 18.62 2.33 -8.81
CA SER A 161 18.64 2.62 -7.38
C SER A 161 17.54 3.62 -7.04
N PHE A 162 17.32 3.83 -5.75
CA PHE A 162 16.40 4.88 -5.31
C PHE A 162 16.86 6.23 -5.85
N PRO A 163 16.05 6.89 -6.70
CA PRO A 163 16.45 8.12 -7.36
C PRO A 163 16.46 9.30 -6.38
N SER A 164 17.53 10.04 -6.34
CA SER A 164 17.59 11.28 -5.58
C SER A 164 16.59 12.31 -6.13
N GLY A 165 15.77 12.89 -5.25
CA GLY A 165 14.88 14.01 -5.54
C GLY A 165 13.82 13.77 -6.63
N GLY A 166 13.53 12.55 -6.98
CA GLY A 166 12.50 12.21 -7.99
C GLY A 166 12.49 10.72 -8.30
N PHE A 167 11.53 10.29 -9.05
CA PHE A 167 11.30 8.88 -9.34
C PHE A 167 11.63 8.53 -10.80
N TYR A 168 12.62 9.22 -11.38
CA TYR A 168 12.97 9.08 -12.81
C TYR A 168 14.09 8.07 -12.99
N GLN A 169 13.88 7.10 -13.86
CA GLN A 169 14.85 6.03 -14.16
C GLN A 169 15.27 6.01 -15.64
N GLY A 170 14.58 6.75 -16.50
CA GLY A 170 14.95 6.92 -17.90
C GLY A 170 16.32 7.60 -18.05
N LYS A 171 17.14 7.10 -18.97
CA LYS A 171 18.52 7.53 -19.18
C LYS A 171 18.65 9.05 -19.34
N GLU A 172 17.77 9.67 -20.11
CA GLU A 172 17.78 11.11 -20.38
C GLU A 172 17.46 11.92 -19.12
N ASN A 173 16.40 11.57 -18.42
CA ASN A 173 15.99 12.25 -17.19
C ASN A 173 17.05 12.10 -16.09
N ARG A 174 17.65 10.92 -15.96
CA ARG A 174 18.78 10.69 -15.05
C ARG A 174 19.99 11.57 -15.39
N ALA A 175 20.31 11.73 -16.68
CA ALA A 175 21.42 12.59 -17.11
C ALA A 175 21.17 14.07 -16.79
N VAL A 176 19.96 14.58 -17.05
CA VAL A 176 19.57 15.96 -16.69
C VAL A 176 19.70 16.18 -15.19
N ARG A 177 19.19 15.27 -14.38
CA ARG A 177 19.25 15.38 -12.93
C ARG A 177 20.67 15.29 -12.39
N ALA A 178 21.50 14.40 -12.93
CA ALA A 178 22.91 14.31 -12.56
C ALA A 178 23.64 15.63 -12.81
N LYS A 179 23.38 16.29 -13.96
CA LYS A 179 23.93 17.60 -14.30
C LYS A 179 23.49 18.67 -13.29
N LEU A 180 22.20 18.74 -12.99
CA LEU A 180 21.66 19.70 -12.02
C LEU A 180 22.21 19.47 -10.60
N ARG A 181 22.42 18.21 -10.22
CA ARG A 181 23.02 17.85 -8.94
C ARG A 181 24.47 18.31 -8.85
N GLN A 182 25.24 18.08 -9.90
CA GLN A 182 26.62 18.56 -9.95
C GLN A 182 26.69 20.10 -9.90
N GLU A 183 25.85 20.79 -10.68
CA GLU A 183 25.70 22.24 -10.60
C GLU A 183 25.37 22.76 -9.21
N ALA A 184 24.49 22.07 -8.49
CA ALA A 184 24.14 22.41 -7.12
C ALA A 184 25.32 22.23 -6.16
N ILE A 185 26.11 21.18 -6.34
CA ILE A 185 27.33 20.92 -5.57
C ILE A 185 28.35 22.04 -5.82
N ASP A 186 28.63 22.38 -7.08
CA ASP A 186 29.56 23.40 -7.47
C ASP A 186 29.21 24.79 -6.92
N LYS A 187 27.89 25.03 -6.74
CA LYS A 187 27.33 26.25 -6.13
C LYS A 187 27.23 26.22 -4.62
N GLY A 188 27.61 25.14 -3.97
CA GLY A 188 27.52 24.99 -2.51
C GLY A 188 26.07 24.97 -1.97
N VAL A 189 25.10 24.46 -2.77
CA VAL A 189 23.69 24.41 -2.37
C VAL A 189 23.48 23.31 -1.31
N ASN A 190 22.90 23.65 -0.18
CA ASN A 190 22.69 22.71 0.93
C ASN A 190 21.62 21.62 0.63
N ASN A 191 20.56 21.97 -0.10
CA ASN A 191 19.47 21.04 -0.41
C ASN A 191 19.48 20.67 -1.90
N LEU A 192 20.30 19.68 -2.25
CA LEU A 192 20.48 19.21 -3.62
C LEU A 192 19.15 18.72 -4.23
N ASN A 193 18.36 17.95 -3.47
CA ASN A 193 17.09 17.42 -3.96
C ASN A 193 16.09 18.54 -4.30
N LYS A 194 16.02 19.56 -3.47
CA LYS A 194 15.17 20.72 -3.76
C LYS A 194 15.66 21.48 -4.99
N TYR A 195 16.97 21.69 -5.11
CA TYR A 195 17.55 22.36 -6.26
C TYR A 195 17.22 21.67 -7.59
N GLU A 196 17.32 20.34 -7.61
CA GLU A 196 16.96 19.50 -8.75
C GLU A 196 15.46 19.59 -9.06
N SER A 197 14.62 19.36 -8.05
CA SER A 197 13.16 19.29 -8.24
C SER A 197 12.51 20.63 -8.61
N ASP A 198 13.09 21.75 -8.18
CA ASP A 198 12.61 23.09 -8.56
C ASP A 198 12.90 23.40 -10.04
N ARG A 199 13.89 22.73 -10.65
CA ARG A 199 14.37 22.99 -12.03
C ARG A 199 13.95 21.92 -13.02
N PHE A 200 13.76 20.70 -12.57
CA PHE A 200 13.42 19.58 -13.42
C PHE A 200 12.49 18.60 -12.71
N LYS A 201 11.22 18.68 -13.06
CA LYS A 201 10.18 17.82 -12.52
C LYS A 201 9.15 17.49 -13.59
N PRO A 202 9.51 16.67 -14.58
CA PRO A 202 8.57 16.19 -15.59
C PRO A 202 7.34 15.56 -14.93
N PRO A 203 6.12 15.80 -15.45
CA PRO A 203 4.90 15.22 -14.89
C PRO A 203 4.79 13.72 -15.13
N TYR A 204 5.49 13.17 -16.07
CA TYR A 204 5.50 11.74 -16.39
C TYR A 204 6.86 11.28 -16.91
N GLU A 205 7.06 9.97 -16.89
CA GLU A 205 8.18 9.29 -17.56
C GLU A 205 7.71 7.96 -18.10
N ASN A 206 7.99 7.72 -19.37
CA ASN A 206 7.84 6.48 -20.09
C ASN A 206 9.25 5.99 -20.47
N ALA A 207 9.79 5.03 -19.72
CA ALA A 207 11.15 4.53 -19.98
C ALA A 207 11.14 3.01 -20.18
N ASP A 208 11.91 2.54 -21.15
CA ASP A 208 12.11 1.11 -21.39
C ASP A 208 13.07 0.54 -20.33
N VAL A 209 12.50 0.17 -19.21
CA VAL A 209 13.19 -0.32 -18.02
C VAL A 209 12.41 -1.48 -17.39
N PRO A 210 13.06 -2.37 -16.63
CA PRO A 210 12.34 -3.43 -15.89
C PRO A 210 11.47 -2.84 -14.78
N ASP A 211 10.46 -3.60 -14.32
CA ASP A 211 9.52 -3.18 -13.27
C ASP A 211 10.23 -2.72 -11.99
N GLY A 212 11.20 -3.50 -11.55
CA GLY A 212 11.98 -3.19 -10.35
C GLY A 212 12.96 -2.01 -10.51
N ALA A 213 13.01 -1.33 -11.68
CA ALA A 213 13.72 -0.07 -11.81
C ALA A 213 12.97 1.07 -11.12
N TYR A 214 11.64 1.00 -11.06
CA TYR A 214 10.81 1.96 -10.32
C TYR A 214 10.48 1.49 -8.92
N MET A 215 10.11 2.45 -8.08
CA MET A 215 9.80 2.23 -6.66
C MET A 215 8.74 1.18 -6.45
N ASP A 216 7.63 1.22 -7.19
CA ASP A 216 6.50 0.32 -6.98
C ASP A 216 6.83 -1.12 -7.38
N GLY A 217 7.65 -1.33 -8.41
CA GLY A 217 8.18 -2.65 -8.73
C GLY A 217 9.11 -3.20 -7.65
N ALA A 218 10.00 -2.34 -7.10
CA ALA A 218 10.85 -2.73 -5.99
C ALA A 218 10.04 -3.03 -4.70
N ILE A 219 8.97 -2.28 -4.44
CA ILE A 219 8.02 -2.55 -3.33
C ILE A 219 7.31 -3.89 -3.55
N ALA A 220 6.83 -4.17 -4.76
CA ALA A 220 6.17 -5.43 -5.09
C ALA A 220 7.10 -6.62 -4.88
N ASN A 221 8.33 -6.56 -5.39
CA ASN A 221 9.34 -7.60 -5.19
C ASN A 221 9.61 -7.83 -3.70
N ARG A 222 9.78 -6.74 -2.93
CA ARG A 222 10.01 -6.85 -1.49
C ARG A 222 8.82 -7.42 -0.74
N ALA A 223 7.60 -7.10 -1.15
CA ALA A 223 6.39 -7.67 -0.56
C ALA A 223 6.32 -9.20 -0.76
N VAL A 224 6.66 -9.69 -1.95
CA VAL A 224 6.75 -11.14 -2.23
C VAL A 224 7.83 -11.81 -1.38
N GLU A 225 9.03 -11.23 -1.32
CA GLU A 225 10.11 -11.74 -0.45
C GLU A 225 9.69 -11.79 1.03
N LEU A 226 8.94 -10.79 1.51
CA LEU A 226 8.44 -10.77 2.87
C LEU A 226 7.44 -11.90 3.12
N LEU A 227 6.55 -12.19 2.17
CA LEU A 227 5.61 -13.32 2.27
C LEU A 227 6.36 -14.65 2.39
N ASP A 228 7.42 -14.86 1.60
CA ASP A 228 8.25 -16.07 1.65
C ASP A 228 9.02 -16.21 2.99
N GLN A 229 9.31 -15.09 3.66
CA GLN A 229 10.07 -15.04 4.92
C GLN A 229 9.19 -15.05 6.17
N MET A 230 7.85 -15.03 6.01
CA MET A 230 6.93 -14.98 7.14
C MET A 230 6.96 -16.25 7.99
N ASP A 231 6.85 -16.08 9.31
CA ASP A 231 6.61 -17.18 10.24
C ASP A 231 5.19 -17.74 10.02
N THR A 232 5.09 -18.88 9.35
CA THR A 232 3.81 -19.52 9.02
C THR A 232 3.07 -20.07 10.24
N THR A 233 3.68 -20.07 11.42
CA THR A 233 3.05 -20.51 12.68
C THR A 233 2.18 -19.43 13.30
N LYS A 234 2.27 -18.19 12.81
CA LYS A 234 1.51 -17.03 13.30
C LYS A 234 0.72 -16.38 12.17
N PRO A 235 -0.46 -15.84 12.46
CA PRO A 235 -1.15 -15.02 11.48
C PRO A 235 -0.34 -13.74 11.23
N PHE A 236 -0.37 -13.24 10.00
CA PHE A 236 0.30 -12.00 9.64
C PHE A 236 -0.66 -10.90 9.16
N PHE A 237 -0.24 -9.66 9.35
CA PHE A 237 -0.79 -8.48 8.72
C PHE A 237 0.35 -7.81 7.92
N LEU A 238 0.35 -8.02 6.60
CA LEU A 238 1.30 -7.38 5.70
C LEU A 238 0.65 -6.17 5.03
N ALA A 239 1.21 -4.98 5.24
CA ALA A 239 0.77 -3.75 4.59
C ALA A 239 1.74 -3.36 3.46
N VAL A 240 1.22 -3.24 2.25
CA VAL A 240 1.95 -2.86 1.04
C VAL A 240 1.37 -1.57 0.48
N GLY A 241 2.18 -0.53 0.38
CA GLY A 241 1.75 0.79 -0.09
C GLY A 241 2.43 1.20 -1.39
N PHE A 242 1.67 1.23 -2.49
CA PHE A 242 2.16 1.72 -3.78
C PHE A 242 2.03 3.24 -3.90
N LEU A 243 2.97 3.84 -4.64
CA LEU A 243 3.04 5.29 -4.82
C LEU A 243 2.30 5.76 -6.06
N ARG A 244 2.24 4.96 -7.13
CA ARG A 244 1.55 5.35 -8.36
C ARG A 244 0.06 5.02 -8.25
N PRO A 245 -0.80 5.86 -8.85
CA PRO A 245 -0.57 6.95 -9.79
C PRO A 245 -0.32 8.36 -9.20
N HIS A 246 0.15 8.51 -7.95
CA HIS A 246 0.63 9.81 -7.48
C HIS A 246 1.73 10.39 -8.42
N LEU A 247 1.69 11.69 -8.69
CA LEU A 247 2.69 12.38 -9.54
C LEU A 247 4.15 12.17 -9.05
N PRO A 248 5.11 12.07 -9.96
CA PRO A 248 5.00 12.00 -11.43
C PRO A 248 4.46 10.66 -11.91
N PHE A 249 3.76 10.62 -13.06
CA PHE A 249 3.19 9.41 -13.64
C PHE A 249 4.29 8.58 -14.33
N ASN A 250 5.00 7.78 -13.57
CA ASN A 250 6.12 6.98 -14.07
C ASN A 250 5.74 5.51 -14.12
N ALA A 251 5.95 4.90 -15.27
CA ALA A 251 5.82 3.47 -15.47
C ALA A 251 6.76 2.97 -16.57
N PRO A 252 7.18 1.69 -16.56
CA PRO A 252 7.87 1.08 -17.69
C PRO A 252 7.07 1.18 -18.98
N THR A 253 7.74 1.35 -20.11
CA THR A 253 7.15 1.50 -21.46
C THR A 253 6.13 0.42 -21.78
N LYS A 254 6.31 -0.81 -21.32
CA LYS A 254 5.37 -1.91 -21.58
C LYS A 254 3.97 -1.65 -21.07
N TYR A 255 3.79 -0.86 -20.01
CA TYR A 255 2.48 -0.48 -19.48
C TYR A 255 1.89 0.72 -20.24
N TRP A 256 2.71 1.66 -20.69
CA TRP A 256 2.28 2.75 -21.55
C TRP A 256 1.74 2.23 -22.88
N ASN A 257 2.41 1.21 -23.44
CA ASN A 257 2.02 0.59 -24.71
C ASN A 257 0.71 -0.21 -24.67
N LEU A 258 0.09 -0.35 -23.49
CA LEU A 258 -1.27 -0.90 -23.37
C LEU A 258 -2.33 0.08 -23.87
N TYR A 259 -1.99 1.36 -23.99
CA TYR A 259 -2.90 2.44 -24.35
C TYR A 259 -2.39 3.18 -25.58
N LYS A 260 -3.31 3.61 -26.44
CA LYS A 260 -2.99 4.48 -27.56
C LYS A 260 -3.48 5.89 -27.25
N GLU A 261 -2.67 6.91 -27.57
CA GLU A 261 -2.97 8.29 -27.26
C GLU A 261 -4.28 8.75 -27.90
N GLU A 262 -4.57 8.31 -29.12
CA GLU A 262 -5.80 8.61 -29.86
C GLU A 262 -7.07 8.01 -29.25
N GLU A 263 -6.94 7.00 -28.38
CA GLU A 263 -8.06 6.36 -27.69
C GLU A 263 -8.37 7.03 -26.33
N VAL A 264 -7.49 7.91 -25.86
CA VAL A 264 -7.66 8.59 -24.57
C VAL A 264 -8.76 9.63 -24.65
N GLN A 265 -9.84 9.41 -23.91
CA GLN A 265 -10.93 10.37 -23.82
C GLN A 265 -10.57 11.52 -22.89
N LEU A 266 -10.67 12.73 -23.39
CA LEU A 266 -10.52 13.93 -22.54
C LEU A 266 -11.72 14.04 -21.60
N ALA A 267 -11.48 14.64 -20.42
CA ALA A 267 -12.56 14.93 -19.50
C ALA A 267 -13.65 15.78 -20.18
N GLU A 268 -14.91 15.49 -19.88
CA GLU A 268 -16.07 16.22 -20.45
C GLU A 268 -15.98 17.72 -20.18
N PHE A 269 -15.53 18.08 -18.98
CA PHE A 269 -15.36 19.48 -18.58
C PHE A 269 -13.89 19.89 -18.67
N GLN A 270 -13.57 20.74 -19.66
CA GLN A 270 -12.23 21.26 -19.93
C GLN A 270 -11.93 22.60 -19.26
N THR A 271 -12.89 23.16 -18.56
CA THR A 271 -12.75 24.47 -17.88
C THR A 271 -12.55 24.30 -16.38
N LYS A 272 -11.77 25.20 -15.77
CA LYS A 272 -11.65 25.24 -14.32
C LYS A 272 -12.99 25.54 -13.66
N SER A 273 -13.22 24.96 -12.48
CA SER A 273 -14.35 25.36 -11.64
C SER A 273 -14.35 26.87 -11.41
N LYS A 274 -15.54 27.50 -11.44
CA LYS A 274 -15.68 28.92 -11.16
C LYS A 274 -15.31 29.28 -9.71
N ASN A 275 -15.50 28.33 -8.79
CA ASN A 275 -15.19 28.48 -7.36
C ASN A 275 -14.40 27.25 -6.91
N PRO A 276 -13.08 27.19 -7.20
CA PRO A 276 -12.26 26.10 -6.68
C PRO A 276 -12.18 26.23 -5.15
N VAL A 277 -12.47 25.14 -4.45
CA VAL A 277 -12.32 25.03 -2.98
C VAL A 277 -10.85 24.99 -2.63
#